data_34df6d3c0dbb1f72dbd4d574aed8fd3c
#
_entry.id   34df6d3c0dbb1f72dbd4d574aed8fd3c
#
_cell.length_a   1.000
_cell.length_b   1.000
_cell.length_c   1.000
_cell.angle_alpha   90.00
_cell.angle_beta   90.00
_cell.angle_gamma   90.00
#
_symmetry.space_group_name_H-M   'P 1'
#
loop_
_entity.id
_entity.type
_entity.pdbx_description
1 polymer ?
#
loop_
_entity_poly.entity_id
_entity_poly.type
_entity_poly.pdbx_seq_one_letter_code
_entity_poly.pdbx_strand_id
1 'polypeptide(L)'
;MSLRHFTACLCAAPVIVFAGAGAWAADGQFSLSSGFDYSSGNYGQSASTDILSIPVIGKYETGPWTYRLTVSHIEVTGPGNVVPGIGRGNGQGTSASGVTSTQSGFGDIIGAATYNLFPGSASEPIIDLTGEIKLGTADRNKGLGTGENDYSAQIDAYQAFGRVTGFATLGYSILGSSSAIPLDNVFYIAIGAAYKFDDKLSGGAILDLRQAPSSTSGERRELTGYLNYKLDRDWKVQGYLLQGFADGSPDFGLGALVTRMF
;
A
#
# COMPACT_ATOMS: atom_id res chain seq x y z
N MET A 1 21.28 9.96 11.27
CA MET A 1 19.90 9.57 11.68
C MET A 1 19.08 9.59 10.42
N SER A 2 18.94 8.45 9.74
CA SER A 2 18.41 8.34 8.37
C SER A 2 16.94 7.94 8.41
N LEU A 3 16.08 8.70 7.78
CA LEU A 3 14.70 8.39 7.45
C LEU A 3 14.72 7.76 6.05
N ARG A 4 14.34 6.51 5.91
CA ARG A 4 14.20 5.89 4.60
C ARG A 4 12.90 5.11 4.51
N HIS A 5 12.26 5.23 3.35
CA HIS A 5 11.24 4.43 2.71
C HIS A 5 9.79 4.59 3.20
N PHE A 6 9.09 5.43 2.47
CA PHE A 6 7.67 5.32 2.24
C PHE A 6 7.45 4.59 0.92
N THR A 7 6.71 3.53 0.92
CA THR A 7 6.27 2.92 -0.33
C THR A 7 4.77 2.73 -0.23
N ALA A 8 4.03 3.54 -0.99
CA ALA A 8 2.61 3.33 -1.16
C ALA A 8 2.42 2.08 -2.01
N CYS A 9 1.82 1.04 -1.46
CA CYS A 9 1.46 -0.17 -2.19
C CYS A 9 0.10 0.02 -2.83
N LEU A 10 -0.02 -0.29 -4.12
CA LEU A 10 -1.23 -0.09 -4.93
C LEU A 10 -2.43 -0.97 -4.54
N CYS A 11 -2.27 -1.97 -3.70
CA CYS A 11 -3.29 -3.00 -3.48
C CYS A 11 -3.58 -3.36 -2.03
N ALA A 12 -3.01 -2.64 -1.07
CA ALA A 12 -3.36 -2.74 0.35
C ALA A 12 -3.09 -1.38 0.95
N ALA A 13 -3.68 -1.09 2.09
CA ALA A 13 -3.42 0.15 2.81
C ALA A 13 -1.91 0.46 2.89
N PRO A 14 -1.53 1.73 2.92
CA PRO A 14 -0.13 2.14 2.84
C PRO A 14 0.66 1.50 3.98
N VAL A 15 1.49 0.51 3.67
CA VAL A 15 2.47 -0.02 4.62
C VAL A 15 3.55 1.04 4.76
N ILE A 16 3.41 1.88 5.75
CA ILE A 16 4.34 2.95 6.05
C ILE A 16 5.48 2.35 6.86
N VAL A 17 6.53 1.92 6.18
CA VAL A 17 7.71 1.38 6.84
C VAL A 17 8.71 2.51 7.05
N PHE A 18 8.86 2.99 8.29
CA PHE A 18 10.00 3.82 8.64
C PHE A 18 11.27 2.96 8.71
N ALA A 19 12.18 3.18 7.81
CA ALA A 19 13.54 2.74 8.03
C ALA A 19 14.27 3.81 8.86
N GLY A 20 14.73 3.44 10.03
CA GLY A 20 15.70 4.24 10.76
C GLY A 20 17.00 4.28 9.95
N ALA A 21 17.74 5.42 10.00
CA ALA A 21 19.04 5.52 9.42
C ALA A 21 20.01 4.54 10.10
N GLY A 22 20.25 3.44 9.48
CA GLY A 22 21.45 2.66 9.73
C GLY A 22 22.55 3.15 8.78
N ALA A 23 23.78 3.27 9.28
CA ALA A 23 24.95 3.22 8.41
C ALA A 23 24.77 2.04 7.45
N TRP A 24 25.25 2.19 6.22
CA TRP A 24 25.31 1.12 5.21
C TRP A 24 25.91 -0.13 5.88
N ALA A 25 25.07 -1.04 6.33
CA ALA A 25 25.53 -2.32 6.81
C ALA A 25 26.03 -3.07 5.57
N ALA A 26 27.30 -3.45 5.55
CA ALA A 26 27.87 -4.30 4.52
C ALA A 26 27.15 -5.67 4.49
N ASP A 27 26.53 -6.04 5.61
CA ASP A 27 25.66 -7.20 5.78
C ASP A 27 24.19 -6.73 5.68
N GLY A 28 23.44 -7.29 4.73
CA GLY A 28 22.05 -6.90 4.48
C GLY A 28 21.16 -7.10 5.72
N GLN A 29 20.13 -6.26 5.88
CA GLN A 29 19.14 -6.36 6.95
C GLN A 29 17.85 -6.97 6.40
N PHE A 30 17.41 -8.08 6.98
CA PHE A 30 16.12 -8.69 6.69
C PHE A 30 15.09 -8.27 7.75
N SER A 31 13.86 -8.07 7.32
CA SER A 31 12.72 -7.90 8.22
C SER A 31 11.49 -8.62 7.70
N LEU A 32 10.65 -9.08 8.62
CA LEU A 32 9.38 -9.73 8.35
C LEU A 32 8.28 -9.00 9.07
N SER A 33 7.21 -8.66 8.35
CA SER A 33 6.04 -8.00 8.92
C SER A 33 4.80 -8.82 8.64
N SER A 34 3.85 -8.82 9.58
CA SER A 34 2.50 -9.34 9.39
C SER A 34 1.54 -8.58 10.29
N GLY A 35 0.25 -8.69 9.98
CA GLY A 35 -0.80 -8.01 10.73
C GLY A 35 -2.14 -8.16 10.04
N PHE A 36 -2.96 -7.14 10.11
CA PHE A 36 -4.23 -7.09 9.40
C PHE A 36 -4.49 -5.70 8.84
N ASP A 37 -5.28 -5.67 7.80
CA ASP A 37 -5.83 -4.51 7.14
C ASP A 37 -7.33 -4.75 6.92
N TYR A 38 -8.17 -3.85 7.37
CA TYR A 38 -9.61 -3.89 7.16
C TYR A 38 -10.07 -2.60 6.52
N SER A 39 -10.88 -2.71 5.50
CA SER A 39 -11.56 -1.56 4.89
C SER A 39 -13.00 -1.88 4.57
N SER A 40 -13.84 -0.85 4.62
CA SER A 40 -15.27 -0.92 4.31
C SER A 40 -15.68 0.30 3.52
N GLY A 41 -16.48 0.10 2.48
CA GLY A 41 -16.97 1.19 1.66
C GLY A 41 -18.01 0.76 0.66
N ASN A 42 -18.78 1.74 0.18
CA ASN A 42 -19.80 1.50 -0.83
C ASN A 42 -19.27 1.61 -2.26
N TYR A 43 -18.09 2.21 -2.47
CA TYR A 43 -17.44 2.36 -3.78
C TYR A 43 -18.37 2.93 -4.86
N GLY A 44 -19.18 3.95 -4.51
CA GLY A 44 -20.16 4.56 -5.38
C GLY A 44 -21.39 3.70 -5.65
N GLN A 45 -21.71 2.75 -4.77
CA GLN A 45 -22.83 1.83 -4.89
C GLN A 45 -23.78 1.93 -3.69
N SER A 46 -24.91 1.19 -3.76
CA SER A 46 -25.90 1.16 -2.66
C SER A 46 -25.54 0.16 -1.55
N ALA A 47 -24.63 -0.78 -1.80
CA ALA A 47 -24.22 -1.81 -0.86
C ALA A 47 -22.74 -1.70 -0.54
N SER A 48 -22.39 -1.89 0.71
CA SER A 48 -21.00 -1.89 1.16
C SER A 48 -20.27 -3.17 0.76
N THR A 49 -18.97 -3.04 0.57
CA THR A 49 -18.01 -4.14 0.48
C THR A 49 -16.99 -4.00 1.58
N ASP A 50 -16.81 -5.07 2.33
CA ASP A 50 -15.81 -5.19 3.38
C ASP A 50 -14.64 -6.02 2.85
N ILE A 51 -13.42 -5.56 3.08
CA ILE A 51 -12.19 -6.25 2.67
C ILE A 51 -11.32 -6.40 3.92
N LEU A 52 -11.01 -7.65 4.27
CA LEU A 52 -10.01 -7.99 5.29
C LEU A 52 -8.80 -8.60 4.59
N SER A 53 -7.62 -8.08 4.87
CA SER A 53 -6.36 -8.62 4.37
C SER A 53 -5.41 -8.94 5.52
N ILE A 54 -4.74 -10.07 5.45
CA ILE A 54 -3.67 -10.50 6.37
C ILE A 54 -2.38 -10.60 5.56
N PRO A 55 -1.58 -9.52 5.49
CA PRO A 55 -0.34 -9.51 4.72
C PRO A 55 0.80 -10.20 5.47
N VAL A 56 1.67 -10.85 4.71
CA VAL A 56 3.03 -11.24 5.11
C VAL A 56 3.99 -10.53 4.19
N ILE A 57 4.88 -9.72 4.76
CA ILE A 57 5.79 -8.84 4.02
C ILE A 57 7.22 -9.15 4.43
N GLY A 58 8.00 -9.69 3.49
CA GLY A 58 9.45 -9.82 3.60
C GLY A 58 10.13 -8.59 3.01
N LYS A 59 11.07 -7.98 3.74
CA LYS A 59 11.89 -6.87 3.24
C LYS A 59 13.36 -7.16 3.49
N TYR A 60 14.19 -6.91 2.47
CA TYR A 60 15.64 -7.04 2.53
C TYR A 60 16.31 -5.75 2.06
N GLU A 61 17.16 -5.16 2.91
CA GLU A 61 17.87 -3.90 2.65
C GLU A 61 19.36 -4.19 2.55
N THR A 62 20.00 -3.79 1.45
CA THR A 62 21.42 -3.96 1.22
C THR A 62 21.99 -2.84 0.36
N GLY A 63 22.98 -2.13 0.85
CA GLY A 63 23.53 -0.96 0.17
C GLY A 63 22.41 0.04 -0.18
N PRO A 64 22.32 0.54 -1.45
CA PRO A 64 21.28 1.45 -1.89
C PRO A 64 19.94 0.76 -2.20
N TRP A 65 19.87 -0.58 -2.14
CA TRP A 65 18.73 -1.37 -2.55
C TRP A 65 17.85 -1.77 -1.39
N THR A 66 16.56 -1.76 -1.63
CA THR A 66 15.53 -2.38 -0.79
C THR A 66 14.66 -3.26 -1.66
N TYR A 67 14.53 -4.54 -1.30
CA TYR A 67 13.63 -5.49 -1.95
C TYR A 67 12.48 -5.80 -1.01
N ARG A 68 11.27 -5.88 -1.56
CA ARG A 68 10.08 -6.22 -0.81
C ARG A 68 9.28 -7.28 -1.57
N LEU A 69 8.77 -8.25 -0.81
CA LEU A 69 7.82 -9.26 -1.30
C LEU A 69 6.62 -9.25 -0.37
N THR A 70 5.43 -9.16 -0.93
CA THR A 70 4.17 -9.19 -0.19
C THR A 70 3.27 -10.31 -0.70
N VAL A 71 2.75 -11.10 0.23
CA VAL A 71 1.70 -12.09 -0.02
C VAL A 71 0.62 -11.87 1.03
N SER A 72 -0.65 -11.81 0.62
CA SER A 72 -1.76 -11.58 1.53
C SER A 72 -2.80 -12.69 1.43
N HIS A 73 -3.41 -13.04 2.56
CA HIS A 73 -4.69 -13.72 2.55
C HIS A 73 -5.79 -12.65 2.59
N ILE A 74 -6.76 -12.73 1.70
CA ILE A 74 -7.81 -11.72 1.53
C ILE A 74 -9.17 -12.38 1.72
N GLU A 75 -10.05 -11.68 2.42
CA GLU A 75 -11.47 -11.98 2.51
C GLU A 75 -12.27 -10.75 2.04
N VAL A 76 -13.17 -10.96 1.10
CA VAL A 76 -14.05 -9.92 0.54
C VAL A 76 -15.49 -10.31 0.81
N THR A 77 -16.23 -9.46 1.50
CA THR A 77 -17.65 -9.61 1.78
C THR A 77 -18.43 -8.48 1.15
N GLY A 78 -19.26 -8.79 0.16
CA GLY A 78 -20.02 -7.77 -0.58
C GLY A 78 -20.80 -8.34 -1.75
N PRO A 79 -21.38 -7.46 -2.60
CA PRO A 79 -22.18 -7.86 -3.76
C PRO A 79 -21.34 -8.40 -4.95
N GLY A 80 -20.01 -8.55 -4.79
CA GLY A 80 -19.12 -9.19 -5.77
C GLY A 80 -18.67 -8.33 -6.93
N ASN A 81 -18.81 -7.01 -6.85
CA ASN A 81 -18.48 -6.05 -7.91
C ASN A 81 -17.35 -5.07 -7.52
N VAL A 82 -16.68 -5.32 -6.40
CA VAL A 82 -15.48 -4.61 -5.97
C VAL A 82 -14.29 -5.57 -5.99
N VAL A 83 -13.22 -5.16 -6.67
CA VAL A 83 -11.96 -5.90 -6.74
C VAL A 83 -10.94 -5.19 -5.84
N PRO A 84 -10.30 -5.90 -4.90
CA PRO A 84 -9.27 -5.32 -4.04
C PRO A 84 -8.22 -4.55 -4.85
N GLY A 85 -7.90 -3.34 -4.42
CA GLY A 85 -6.91 -2.47 -5.07
C GLY A 85 -7.36 -1.74 -6.34
N ILE A 86 -8.44 -2.17 -6.97
CA ILE A 86 -9.01 -1.52 -8.17
C ILE A 86 -10.22 -0.67 -7.82
N GLY A 87 -11.05 -1.10 -6.88
CA GLY A 87 -12.36 -0.53 -6.60
C GLY A 87 -13.46 -1.23 -7.40
N ARG A 88 -14.47 -0.49 -7.82
CA ARG A 88 -15.58 -1.06 -8.59
C ARG A 88 -15.08 -1.62 -9.93
N GLY A 89 -15.30 -2.91 -10.16
CA GLY A 89 -15.06 -3.61 -11.43
C GLY A 89 -16.38 -3.99 -12.10
N ASN A 90 -16.37 -4.27 -13.40
CA ASN A 90 -17.50 -4.92 -14.06
C ASN A 90 -17.56 -6.35 -13.51
N GLY A 91 -18.52 -6.60 -12.62
CA GLY A 91 -18.59 -7.78 -11.80
C GLY A 91 -18.41 -9.11 -12.55
N GLN A 92 -17.41 -9.85 -12.16
CA GLN A 92 -17.26 -11.27 -12.47
C GLN A 92 -17.25 -12.13 -11.21
N GLY A 93 -17.53 -11.55 -10.05
CA GLY A 93 -17.86 -12.34 -8.87
C GLY A 93 -19.22 -13.03 -9.07
N THR A 94 -19.36 -14.24 -8.56
CA THR A 94 -20.53 -15.13 -8.69
C THR A 94 -21.88 -14.57 -8.20
N SER A 95 -21.95 -13.28 -7.86
CA SER A 95 -23.16 -12.63 -7.35
C SER A 95 -23.65 -11.52 -8.28
N ALA A 96 -23.91 -11.84 -9.54
CA ALA A 96 -24.64 -10.96 -10.47
C ALA A 96 -26.07 -10.59 -10.00
N SER A 97 -26.47 -11.00 -8.80
CA SER A 97 -27.84 -10.85 -8.27
C SER A 97 -27.96 -9.84 -7.12
N GLY A 98 -26.90 -9.07 -6.79
CA GLY A 98 -26.94 -8.15 -5.65
C GLY A 98 -26.98 -8.82 -4.27
N VAL A 99 -26.78 -10.11 -4.21
CA VAL A 99 -26.72 -10.88 -2.93
C VAL A 99 -25.31 -10.74 -2.37
N THR A 100 -25.20 -10.28 -1.13
CA THR A 100 -23.93 -10.25 -0.41
C THR A 100 -23.39 -11.67 -0.20
N SER A 101 -22.14 -11.89 -0.54
CA SER A 101 -21.41 -13.14 -0.32
C SER A 101 -20.01 -12.86 0.19
N THR A 102 -19.43 -13.85 0.86
CA THR A 102 -18.03 -13.78 1.32
C THR A 102 -17.18 -14.72 0.47
N GLN A 103 -16.09 -14.19 -0.06
CA GLN A 103 -15.07 -14.91 -0.82
C GLN A 103 -13.73 -14.75 -0.14
N SER A 104 -12.93 -15.80 -0.07
CA SER A 104 -11.60 -15.71 0.54
C SER A 104 -10.56 -16.56 -0.21
N GLY A 105 -9.30 -16.19 -0.06
CA GLY A 105 -8.16 -16.86 -0.67
C GLY A 105 -6.89 -16.03 -0.60
N PHE A 106 -5.88 -16.49 -1.32
CA PHE A 106 -4.66 -15.67 -1.49
C PHE A 106 -4.90 -14.55 -2.48
N GLY A 107 -4.36 -13.38 -2.17
CA GLY A 107 -4.30 -12.22 -3.05
C GLY A 107 -3.18 -12.34 -4.08
N ASP A 108 -2.96 -11.27 -4.80
CA ASP A 108 -1.85 -11.15 -5.74
C ASP A 108 -0.50 -11.11 -5.00
N ILE A 109 0.53 -11.73 -5.59
CA ILE A 109 1.91 -11.61 -5.11
C ILE A 109 2.49 -10.31 -5.64
N ILE A 110 3.05 -9.49 -4.75
CA ILE A 110 3.62 -8.18 -5.10
C ILE A 110 5.10 -8.17 -4.76
N GLY A 111 5.93 -7.90 -5.77
CA GLY A 111 7.36 -7.71 -5.63
C GLY A 111 7.75 -6.27 -5.94
N ALA A 112 8.61 -5.65 -5.13
CA ALA A 112 9.14 -4.32 -5.38
C ALA A 112 10.65 -4.27 -5.15
N ALA A 113 11.32 -3.42 -5.94
CA ALA A 113 12.72 -3.07 -5.77
C ALA A 113 12.84 -1.54 -5.75
N THR A 114 13.42 -1.01 -4.68
CA THR A 114 13.68 0.42 -4.50
C THR A 114 15.18 0.66 -4.54
N TYR A 115 15.60 1.64 -5.32
CA TYR A 115 16.97 2.13 -5.38
C TYR A 115 17.04 3.54 -4.79
N ASN A 116 17.91 3.74 -3.79
CA ASN A 116 18.16 5.05 -3.25
C ASN A 116 19.07 5.83 -4.20
N LEU A 117 18.45 6.70 -5.01
CA LEU A 117 19.14 7.47 -6.05
C LEU A 117 19.98 8.59 -5.42
N PHE A 118 19.43 9.29 -4.43
CA PHE A 118 20.12 10.33 -3.66
C PHE A 118 19.90 10.07 -2.16
N PRO A 119 20.97 9.80 -1.40
CA PRO A 119 20.86 9.49 0.03
C PRO A 119 20.49 10.73 0.87
N GLY A 120 20.49 11.92 0.26
CA GLY A 120 20.17 13.16 0.92
C GLY A 120 21.18 13.58 1.99
N SER A 121 20.91 14.73 2.59
CA SER A 121 21.63 15.26 3.75
C SER A 121 20.67 15.98 4.69
N ALA A 122 21.17 16.71 5.68
CA ALA A 122 20.32 17.53 6.54
C ALA A 122 19.56 18.62 5.77
N SER A 123 20.11 19.10 4.65
CA SER A 123 19.55 20.17 3.80
C SER A 123 19.11 19.71 2.41
N GLU A 124 19.36 18.44 2.07
CA GLU A 124 19.04 17.88 0.75
C GLU A 124 18.05 16.72 0.87
N PRO A 125 17.09 16.60 -0.04
CA PRO A 125 16.12 15.52 0.02
C PRO A 125 16.77 14.16 -0.26
N ILE A 126 16.20 13.13 0.35
CA ILE A 126 16.40 11.74 -0.05
C ILE A 126 15.50 11.51 -1.25
N ILE A 127 16.03 10.91 -2.32
CA ILE A 127 15.25 10.53 -3.50
C ILE A 127 15.41 9.02 -3.73
N ASP A 128 14.28 8.34 -3.78
CA ASP A 128 14.19 6.92 -4.07
C ASP A 128 13.45 6.69 -5.40
N LEU A 129 13.86 5.66 -6.13
CA LEU A 129 13.18 5.17 -7.32
C LEU A 129 12.72 3.74 -7.04
N THR A 130 11.42 3.47 -7.20
CA THR A 130 10.84 2.15 -6.97
C THR A 130 10.21 1.61 -8.25
N GLY A 131 10.53 0.36 -8.58
CA GLY A 131 9.79 -0.46 -9.52
C GLY A 131 9.01 -1.54 -8.78
N GLU A 132 7.76 -1.79 -9.19
CA GLU A 132 6.90 -2.81 -8.58
C GLU A 132 6.22 -3.66 -9.66
N ILE A 133 6.07 -4.94 -9.38
CA ILE A 133 5.27 -5.88 -10.15
C ILE A 133 4.25 -6.53 -9.23
N LYS A 134 2.98 -6.52 -9.64
CA LYS A 134 1.91 -7.34 -9.09
C LYS A 134 1.68 -8.52 -10.04
N LEU A 135 1.83 -9.73 -9.57
CA LEU A 135 1.50 -10.94 -10.31
C LEU A 135 0.03 -11.30 -10.08
N GLY A 136 -0.73 -11.50 -11.14
CA GLY A 136 -2.15 -11.82 -11.11
C GLY A 136 -2.42 -13.26 -10.62
N THR A 137 -2.03 -13.55 -9.39
CA THR A 137 -2.13 -14.89 -8.76
C THR A 137 -3.41 -15.09 -7.97
N ALA A 138 -4.13 -14.01 -7.66
CA ALA A 138 -5.41 -14.08 -6.96
C ALA A 138 -6.51 -14.71 -7.84
N ASP A 139 -7.44 -15.41 -7.19
CA ASP A 139 -8.55 -16.07 -7.89
C ASP A 139 -9.55 -15.02 -8.42
N ARG A 140 -9.48 -14.75 -9.72
CA ARG A 140 -10.37 -13.84 -10.42
C ARG A 140 -11.84 -14.29 -10.34
N ASN A 141 -12.12 -15.58 -10.35
CA ASN A 141 -13.50 -16.07 -10.31
C ASN A 141 -14.17 -15.82 -8.95
N LYS A 142 -13.36 -15.63 -7.90
CA LYS A 142 -13.80 -15.21 -6.57
C LYS A 142 -13.81 -13.70 -6.39
N GLY A 143 -13.35 -12.92 -7.38
CA GLY A 143 -13.23 -11.45 -7.27
C GLY A 143 -12.11 -10.99 -6.35
N LEU A 144 -11.10 -11.84 -6.07
CA LEU A 144 -9.98 -11.50 -5.19
C LEU A 144 -8.86 -10.74 -5.89
N GLY A 145 -8.91 -10.63 -7.21
CA GLY A 145 -7.98 -9.89 -8.06
C GLY A 145 -8.45 -9.87 -9.50
N THR A 146 -7.69 -9.19 -10.37
CA THR A 146 -7.98 -9.10 -11.81
C THR A 146 -7.56 -10.34 -12.58
N GLY A 147 -6.63 -11.13 -12.03
CA GLY A 147 -5.96 -12.25 -12.73
C GLY A 147 -4.91 -11.76 -13.74
N GLU A 148 -4.62 -10.47 -13.79
CA GLU A 148 -3.67 -9.85 -14.71
C GLU A 148 -2.49 -9.26 -13.94
N ASN A 149 -1.34 -9.14 -14.61
CA ASN A 149 -0.14 -8.53 -14.01
C ASN A 149 -0.18 -7.01 -14.17
N ASP A 150 0.21 -6.29 -13.11
CA ASP A 150 0.40 -4.85 -13.13
C ASP A 150 1.89 -4.52 -12.96
N TYR A 151 2.31 -3.39 -13.55
CA TYR A 151 3.67 -2.86 -13.43
C TYR A 151 3.59 -1.41 -13.00
N SER A 152 4.39 -1.03 -12.01
CA SER A 152 4.40 0.34 -11.51
C SER A 152 5.81 0.86 -11.37
N ALA A 153 5.97 2.17 -11.56
CA ALA A 153 7.18 2.88 -11.23
C ALA A 153 6.83 4.15 -10.46
N GLN A 154 7.64 4.49 -9.45
CA GLN A 154 7.45 5.72 -8.68
C GLN A 154 8.77 6.34 -8.28
N ILE A 155 8.73 7.63 -8.07
CA ILE A 155 9.77 8.42 -7.43
C ILE A 155 9.24 8.96 -6.11
N ASP A 156 10.04 8.83 -5.06
CA ASP A 156 9.73 9.27 -3.73
C ASP A 156 10.76 10.31 -3.28
N ALA A 157 10.30 11.40 -2.69
CA ALA A 157 11.14 12.45 -2.13
C ALA A 157 10.84 12.63 -0.64
N TYR A 158 11.89 12.71 0.19
CA TYR A 158 11.77 12.91 1.63
C TYR A 158 12.69 14.02 2.09
N GLN A 159 12.18 14.93 2.91
CA GLN A 159 13.00 15.99 3.52
C GLN A 159 12.71 16.12 5.00
N ALA A 160 13.77 16.04 5.81
CA ALA A 160 13.67 16.23 7.25
C ALA A 160 13.83 17.71 7.63
N PHE A 161 12.94 18.20 8.47
CA PHE A 161 12.93 19.54 9.08
C PHE A 161 12.87 19.37 10.60
N GLY A 162 13.99 19.03 11.22
CA GLY A 162 14.05 18.73 12.64
C GLY A 162 13.29 17.46 12.99
N ARG A 163 12.16 17.58 13.72
CA ARG A 163 11.31 16.44 14.09
C ARG A 163 10.23 16.13 13.07
N VAL A 164 10.02 16.98 12.08
CA VAL A 164 9.07 16.78 10.99
C VAL A 164 9.82 16.25 9.79
N THR A 165 9.23 15.29 9.08
CA THR A 165 9.66 14.88 7.74
C THR A 165 8.49 15.02 6.80
N GLY A 166 8.64 15.88 5.79
CA GLY A 166 7.74 15.94 4.66
C GLY A 166 8.13 14.90 3.62
N PHE A 167 7.16 14.38 2.90
CA PHE A 167 7.40 13.45 1.79
C PHE A 167 6.35 13.60 0.70
N ALA A 168 6.77 13.26 -0.51
CA ALA A 168 5.91 13.22 -1.69
C ALA A 168 6.30 12.02 -2.58
N THR A 169 5.30 11.41 -3.18
CA THR A 169 5.42 10.34 -4.17
C THR A 169 4.74 10.76 -5.46
N LEU A 170 5.32 10.46 -6.58
CA LEU A 170 4.70 10.50 -7.90
C LEU A 170 4.93 9.15 -8.57
N GLY A 171 3.86 8.50 -9.00
CA GLY A 171 3.94 7.20 -9.63
C GLY A 171 3.00 7.03 -10.80
N TYR A 172 3.31 6.01 -11.59
CA TYR A 172 2.53 5.57 -12.74
C TYR A 172 2.40 4.06 -12.73
N SER A 173 1.19 3.57 -13.01
CA SER A 173 0.90 2.14 -13.08
C SER A 173 0.32 1.77 -14.42
N ILE A 174 0.89 0.74 -15.01
CA ILE A 174 0.38 0.03 -16.17
C ILE A 174 -0.43 -1.15 -15.60
N LEU A 175 -1.74 -1.02 -15.65
CA LEU A 175 -2.66 -2.02 -15.12
C LEU A 175 -2.93 -3.09 -16.16
N GLY A 176 -2.85 -4.35 -15.74
CA GLY A 176 -3.23 -5.48 -16.56
C GLY A 176 -4.73 -5.41 -16.88
N SER A 177 -5.05 -5.41 -18.16
CA SER A 177 -6.40 -5.20 -18.68
C SER A 177 -6.85 -6.42 -19.47
N SER A 178 -8.11 -6.82 -19.29
CA SER A 178 -8.73 -7.89 -20.06
C SER A 178 -10.09 -7.45 -20.59
N SER A 179 -10.64 -8.20 -21.54
CA SER A 179 -11.99 -7.91 -22.07
C SER A 179 -13.08 -7.99 -21.00
N ALA A 180 -12.82 -8.72 -19.92
CA ALA A 180 -13.75 -8.87 -18.81
C ALA A 180 -13.62 -7.73 -17.78
N ILE A 181 -12.40 -7.24 -17.58
CA ILE A 181 -12.08 -6.12 -16.68
C ILE A 181 -11.17 -5.16 -17.46
N PRO A 182 -11.76 -4.28 -18.29
CA PRO A 182 -10.97 -3.28 -19.02
C PRO A 182 -10.48 -2.21 -18.06
N LEU A 183 -9.16 -2.03 -18.00
CA LEU A 183 -8.49 -1.06 -17.15
C LEU A 183 -7.59 -0.14 -17.98
N ASP A 184 -7.55 1.11 -17.58
CA ASP A 184 -6.66 2.14 -18.05
C ASP A 184 -5.46 2.29 -17.12
N ASN A 185 -4.34 2.75 -17.65
CA ASN A 185 -3.17 3.09 -16.85
C ASN A 185 -3.46 4.34 -16.01
N VAL A 186 -2.84 4.44 -14.84
CA VAL A 186 -3.14 5.50 -13.87
C VAL A 186 -1.89 6.19 -13.35
N PHE A 187 -1.98 7.51 -13.18
CA PHE A 187 -1.07 8.26 -12.31
C PHE A 187 -1.60 8.28 -10.88
N TYR A 188 -0.66 8.30 -9.94
CA TYR A 188 -0.95 8.51 -8.53
C TYR A 188 0.08 9.43 -7.88
N ILE A 189 -0.38 10.13 -6.86
CA ILE A 189 0.42 11.05 -6.05
C ILE A 189 0.09 10.77 -4.59
N ALA A 190 1.13 10.75 -3.75
CA ALA A 190 0.97 10.80 -2.30
C ALA A 190 1.75 11.99 -1.73
N ILE A 191 1.17 12.66 -0.74
CA ILE A 191 1.82 13.75 -0.03
C ILE A 191 1.58 13.54 1.45
N GLY A 192 2.59 13.73 2.28
CA GLY A 192 2.40 13.56 3.70
C GLY A 192 3.50 14.17 4.55
N ALA A 193 3.29 14.07 5.86
CA ALA A 193 4.27 14.45 6.85
C ALA A 193 4.24 13.48 8.03
N ALA A 194 5.42 13.27 8.58
CA ALA A 194 5.64 12.50 9.79
C ALA A 194 6.25 13.37 10.88
N TYR A 195 5.88 13.11 12.12
CA TYR A 195 6.43 13.74 13.30
C TYR A 195 7.07 12.72 14.24
N LYS A 196 8.30 12.98 14.66
CA LYS A 196 9.00 12.17 15.65
C LYS A 196 8.70 12.73 17.05
N PHE A 197 7.81 12.07 17.81
CA PHE A 197 7.48 12.46 19.19
C PHE A 197 8.67 12.23 20.12
N ASP A 198 9.26 11.04 20.04
CA ASP A 198 10.46 10.63 20.76
C ASP A 198 11.26 9.56 19.97
N ASP A 199 12.19 8.86 20.63
CA ASP A 199 13.00 7.82 19.95
C ASP A 199 12.26 6.52 19.68
N LYS A 200 11.09 6.31 20.30
CA LYS A 200 10.25 5.13 20.12
C LYS A 200 8.99 5.41 19.34
N LEU A 201 8.39 6.59 19.51
CA LEU A 201 7.09 6.95 18.94
C LEU A 201 7.25 7.97 17.81
N SER A 202 6.65 7.66 16.69
CA SER A 202 6.44 8.57 15.55
C SER A 202 5.06 8.36 14.96
N GLY A 203 4.57 9.34 14.25
CA GLY A 203 3.29 9.23 13.55
C GLY A 203 3.17 10.30 12.49
N GLY A 204 2.13 10.24 11.69
CA GLY A 204 1.95 11.17 10.60
C GLY A 204 0.63 11.00 9.88
N ALA A 205 0.50 11.73 8.78
CA ALA A 205 -0.64 11.62 7.89
C ALA A 205 -0.18 11.64 6.43
N ILE A 206 -0.95 10.96 5.57
CA ILE A 206 -0.72 10.84 4.13
C ILE A 206 -2.03 11.12 3.43
N LEU A 207 -2.00 11.96 2.42
CA LEU A 207 -3.04 12.12 1.41
C LEU A 207 -2.62 11.38 0.15
N ASP A 208 -3.41 10.39 -0.23
CA ASP A 208 -3.23 9.58 -1.44
C ASP A 208 -4.27 9.95 -2.48
N LEU A 209 -3.83 10.17 -3.72
CA LEU A 209 -4.66 10.51 -4.87
C LEU A 209 -4.29 9.60 -6.04
N ARG A 210 -5.28 8.95 -6.66
CA ARG A 210 -5.09 8.10 -7.84
C ARG A 210 -6.19 8.33 -8.85
N GLN A 211 -5.84 8.35 -10.12
CA GLN A 211 -6.81 8.41 -11.22
C GLN A 211 -7.73 7.19 -11.22
N ALA A 212 -8.93 7.36 -11.76
CA ALA A 212 -9.85 6.26 -11.98
C ALA A 212 -9.22 5.25 -12.97
N PRO A 213 -9.17 3.95 -12.62
CA PRO A 213 -8.59 2.93 -13.49
C PRO A 213 -9.56 2.46 -14.60
N SER A 214 -10.80 2.91 -14.61
CA SER A 214 -11.77 2.63 -15.67
C SER A 214 -12.93 3.63 -15.62
N SER A 215 -13.79 3.64 -16.64
CA SER A 215 -14.99 4.46 -16.66
C SER A 215 -16.05 4.04 -15.62
N THR A 216 -15.93 2.86 -15.06
CA THR A 216 -16.86 2.32 -14.05
C THR A 216 -16.31 2.37 -12.64
N SER A 217 -14.99 2.58 -12.47
CA SER A 217 -14.33 2.74 -11.18
C SER A 217 -14.09 4.22 -10.91
N GLY A 218 -14.31 4.66 -9.69
CA GLY A 218 -13.99 6.02 -9.25
C GLY A 218 -12.48 6.26 -9.11
N GLU A 219 -12.08 7.51 -9.05
CA GLU A 219 -10.77 7.92 -8.56
C GLU A 219 -10.61 7.58 -7.08
N ARG A 220 -9.36 7.45 -6.60
CA ARG A 220 -9.09 7.31 -5.17
C ARG A 220 -8.64 8.64 -4.58
N ARG A 221 -9.19 8.95 -3.40
CA ARG A 221 -8.77 10.06 -2.54
C ARG A 221 -8.86 9.60 -1.10
N GLU A 222 -7.72 9.39 -0.46
CA GLU A 222 -7.64 8.78 0.86
C GLU A 222 -6.73 9.59 1.77
N LEU A 223 -7.16 9.80 3.01
CA LEU A 223 -6.34 10.35 4.08
C LEU A 223 -6.08 9.25 5.10
N THR A 224 -4.80 8.94 5.31
CA THR A 224 -4.37 7.96 6.29
C THR A 224 -3.60 8.65 7.42
N GLY A 225 -4.05 8.48 8.66
CA GLY A 225 -3.31 8.80 9.86
C GLY A 225 -2.70 7.56 10.48
N TYR A 226 -1.44 7.62 10.91
CA TYR A 226 -0.73 6.46 11.44
C TYR A 226 0.17 6.77 12.63
N LEU A 227 0.44 5.74 13.42
CA LEU A 227 1.41 5.73 14.51
C LEU A 227 2.34 4.53 14.38
N ASN A 228 3.64 4.74 14.66
CA ASN A 228 4.66 3.70 14.75
C ASN A 228 5.28 3.72 16.12
N TYR A 229 5.39 2.55 16.73
CA TYR A 229 6.02 2.38 18.02
C TYR A 229 7.10 1.31 17.97
N LYS A 230 8.31 1.65 18.41
CA LYS A 230 9.43 0.71 18.59
C LYS A 230 9.32 0.08 19.97
N LEU A 231 8.98 -1.19 20.02
CA LEU A 231 8.97 -1.95 21.27
C LEU A 231 10.39 -2.08 21.82
N ASP A 232 11.32 -2.53 20.98
CA ASP A 232 12.74 -2.69 21.26
C ASP A 232 13.59 -2.50 19.97
N ARG A 233 14.79 -3.09 19.92
CA ARG A 233 15.68 -2.99 18.74
C ARG A 233 15.17 -3.77 17.53
N ASP A 234 14.51 -4.89 17.78
CA ASP A 234 14.13 -5.87 16.77
C ASP A 234 12.65 -5.79 16.41
N TRP A 235 11.80 -5.21 17.28
CA TRP A 235 10.36 -5.19 17.10
C TRP A 235 9.78 -3.79 16.97
N LYS A 236 8.90 -3.65 15.98
CA LYS A 236 8.09 -2.44 15.74
C LYS A 236 6.63 -2.81 15.56
N VAL A 237 5.75 -1.92 15.99
CA VAL A 237 4.30 -2.01 15.75
C VAL A 237 3.86 -0.74 15.05
N GLN A 238 3.00 -0.89 14.06
CA GLN A 238 2.33 0.20 13.37
C GLN A 238 0.83 0.02 13.49
N GLY A 239 0.11 1.13 13.68
CA GLY A 239 -1.34 1.19 13.56
C GLY A 239 -1.73 2.37 12.71
N TYR A 240 -2.84 2.26 11.98
CA TYR A 240 -3.35 3.34 11.15
C TYR A 240 -4.88 3.34 11.02
N LEU A 241 -5.41 4.49 10.67
CA LEU A 241 -6.79 4.72 10.29
C LEU A 241 -6.81 5.42 8.94
N LEU A 242 -7.74 5.03 8.08
CA LEU A 242 -7.94 5.57 6.75
C LEU A 242 -9.36 6.11 6.60
N GLN A 243 -9.50 7.25 5.96
CA GLN A 243 -10.76 7.83 5.53
C GLN A 243 -10.70 8.08 4.02
N GLY A 244 -11.65 7.54 3.29
CA GLY A 244 -11.81 7.81 1.86
C GLY A 244 -12.79 8.95 1.59
N PHE A 245 -12.60 9.60 0.43
CA PHE A 245 -13.37 10.79 0.01
C PHE A 245 -13.82 10.72 -1.45
N ALA A 246 -13.71 9.54 -2.09
CA ALA A 246 -14.09 9.37 -3.48
C ALA A 246 -14.62 7.95 -3.73
N ASP A 247 -15.36 7.76 -4.81
CA ASP A 247 -16.03 6.50 -5.14
C ASP A 247 -15.08 5.32 -5.42
N GLY A 248 -13.81 5.57 -5.69
CA GLY A 248 -12.78 4.52 -5.83
C GLY A 248 -12.09 4.16 -4.52
N SER A 249 -12.46 4.82 -3.41
CA SER A 249 -11.91 4.61 -2.06
C SER A 249 -12.90 3.86 -1.17
N PRO A 250 -12.44 3.11 -0.17
CA PRO A 250 -13.31 2.69 0.93
C PRO A 250 -13.78 3.91 1.72
N ASP A 251 -14.94 3.80 2.39
CA ASP A 251 -15.42 4.88 3.25
C ASP A 251 -14.49 5.04 4.45
N PHE A 252 -14.02 3.94 5.03
CA PHE A 252 -13.00 3.93 6.07
C PHE A 252 -12.17 2.66 6.03
N GLY A 253 -11.00 2.71 6.69
CA GLY A 253 -10.14 1.55 6.90
C GLY A 253 -9.33 1.68 8.18
N LEU A 254 -8.83 0.57 8.65
CA LEU A 254 -7.92 0.49 9.80
C LEU A 254 -7.01 -0.73 9.65
N GLY A 255 -5.85 -0.65 10.26
CA GLY A 255 -4.95 -1.79 10.27
C GLY A 255 -3.85 -1.67 11.30
N ALA A 256 -3.20 -2.80 11.54
CA ALA A 256 -2.03 -2.88 12.38
C ALA A 256 -1.03 -3.89 11.82
N LEU A 257 0.25 -3.58 11.97
CA LEU A 257 1.38 -4.41 11.55
C LEU A 257 2.38 -4.57 12.68
N VAL A 258 2.90 -5.75 12.83
CA VAL A 258 4.05 -6.06 13.68
C VAL A 258 5.20 -6.44 12.76
N THR A 259 6.36 -5.82 12.98
CA THR A 259 7.58 -6.06 12.20
C THR A 259 8.68 -6.56 13.12
N ARG A 260 9.36 -7.64 12.71
CA ARG A 260 10.59 -8.13 13.29
C ARG A 260 11.75 -7.87 12.33
N MET A 261 12.82 -7.32 12.87
CA MET A 261 14.13 -7.14 12.19
C MET A 261 15.08 -8.23 12.65
N PHE A 262 15.91 -8.74 11.74
CA PHE A 262 16.86 -9.83 11.98
C PHE A 262 18.29 -9.37 11.70
#